data_80ea0f821468b1eecc7054b24a1b6d04
#
_entry.id   80ea0f821468b1eecc7054b24a1b6d04
#
_cell.length_a   1.000
_cell.length_b   1.000
_cell.length_c   1.000
_cell.angle_alpha   90.00
_cell.angle_beta   90.00
_cell.angle_gamma   90.00
#
_symmetry.space_group_name_H-M   'P 1'
#
loop_
_entity.id
_entity.type
_entity.pdbx_description
1 polymer ?
#
loop_
_entity_poly.entity_id
_entity_poly.type
_entity_poly.pdbx_seq_one_letter_code
_entity_poly.pdbx_strand_id
1 'polypeptide(L)'
;MKKIFILILFQLCASLSMMAQQERRNFNPEEFRAKLEEFITQKAEFTSTEAQTFFPIFHQMKEEQRNLQKEIFTLKRIPKEATPSEKDYASKIQRICELNIKMAEVQENYYKKLSRAVPAQKVYKAMIAEDIYHRMMLRQFDQRRRNNNHQKK
;
A
#
# COMPACT_ATOMS: atom_id res chain seq x y z
N MET A 1 -17.45 -13.48 -53.78
CA MET A 1 -17.52 -12.27 -52.92
C MET A 1 -18.03 -12.57 -51.51
N LYS A 2 -19.11 -13.33 -51.32
CA LYS A 2 -19.62 -13.66 -49.95
C LYS A 2 -18.63 -14.38 -49.04
N LYS A 3 -17.76 -15.28 -49.56
CA LYS A 3 -16.77 -16.03 -48.76
C LYS A 3 -15.62 -15.13 -48.25
N ILE A 4 -15.25 -14.10 -49.01
CA ILE A 4 -14.20 -13.14 -48.62
C ILE A 4 -14.71 -12.20 -47.51
N PHE A 5 -15.98 -11.81 -47.57
CA PHE A 5 -16.62 -10.99 -46.54
C PHE A 5 -16.69 -11.70 -45.16
N ILE A 6 -16.94 -13.01 -45.17
CA ILE A 6 -17.00 -13.83 -43.95
C ILE A 6 -15.62 -13.98 -43.33
N LEU A 7 -14.54 -14.14 -44.13
CA LEU A 7 -13.18 -14.20 -43.67
C LEU A 7 -12.69 -12.88 -43.03
N ILE A 8 -13.06 -11.74 -43.61
CA ILE A 8 -12.73 -10.41 -43.07
C ILE A 8 -13.50 -10.14 -41.77
N LEU A 9 -14.77 -10.58 -41.69
CA LEU A 9 -15.55 -10.44 -40.44
C LEU A 9 -15.01 -11.29 -39.33
N PHE A 10 -14.47 -12.49 -39.63
CA PHE A 10 -13.85 -13.39 -38.62
C PHE A 10 -12.51 -12.84 -38.14
N GLN A 11 -11.71 -12.20 -38.98
CA GLN A 11 -10.47 -11.55 -38.57
C GLN A 11 -10.73 -10.30 -37.71
N LEU A 12 -11.82 -9.56 -37.99
CA LEU A 12 -12.19 -8.38 -37.18
C LEU A 12 -12.65 -8.77 -35.77
N CYS A 13 -13.35 -9.90 -35.62
CA CYS A 13 -13.76 -10.42 -34.30
C CYS A 13 -12.56 -10.95 -33.46
N ALA A 14 -11.53 -11.50 -34.10
CA ALA A 14 -10.34 -11.98 -33.40
C ALA A 14 -9.48 -10.83 -32.85
N SER A 15 -9.45 -9.68 -33.54
CA SER A 15 -8.71 -8.50 -33.04
C SER A 15 -9.41 -7.78 -31.87
N LEU A 16 -10.71 -7.87 -31.76
CA LEU A 16 -11.48 -7.32 -30.63
C LEU A 16 -11.34 -8.15 -29.36
N SER A 17 -11.07 -9.44 -29.49
CA SER A 17 -10.87 -10.34 -28.34
C SER A 17 -9.53 -10.11 -27.60
N MET A 18 -8.53 -9.55 -28.26
CA MET A 18 -7.23 -9.22 -27.66
C MET A 18 -7.26 -7.96 -26.79
N MET A 19 -8.22 -7.05 -26.95
CA MET A 19 -8.36 -5.88 -26.10
C MET A 19 -9.11 -6.14 -24.78
N ALA A 20 -9.73 -7.30 -24.61
CA ALA A 20 -10.51 -7.63 -23.43
C ALA A 20 -9.69 -8.35 -22.33
N GLN A 21 -8.43 -8.65 -22.54
CA GLN A 21 -7.50 -9.02 -21.48
C GLN A 21 -7.00 -7.75 -20.80
N GLN A 22 -7.92 -7.01 -20.20
CA GLN A 22 -7.58 -5.98 -19.25
C GLN A 22 -6.96 -6.69 -18.05
N GLU A 23 -5.63 -6.67 -18.05
CA GLU A 23 -4.74 -7.17 -17.00
C GLU A 23 -5.41 -6.99 -15.64
N ARG A 24 -5.68 -8.10 -14.98
CA ARG A 24 -5.72 -8.11 -13.52
C ARG A 24 -4.31 -7.71 -13.09
N ARG A 25 -4.05 -6.41 -13.02
CA ARG A 25 -2.79 -5.91 -12.48
C ARG A 25 -2.70 -6.44 -11.07
N ASN A 26 -1.97 -7.55 -10.91
CA ASN A 26 -1.58 -8.03 -9.61
C ASN A 26 -0.90 -6.87 -8.90
N PHE A 27 -1.23 -6.65 -7.63
CA PHE A 27 -0.56 -5.64 -6.83
C PHE A 27 0.95 -5.89 -6.89
N ASN A 28 1.68 -4.94 -7.48
CA ASN A 28 3.14 -4.97 -7.53
C ASN A 28 3.68 -4.07 -6.42
N PRO A 29 4.28 -4.63 -5.35
CA PRO A 29 4.79 -3.85 -4.23
C PRO A 29 5.89 -2.88 -4.63
N GLU A 30 6.73 -3.22 -5.62
CA GLU A 30 7.82 -2.37 -6.09
C GLU A 30 7.28 -1.17 -6.88
N GLU A 31 6.32 -1.40 -7.77
CA GLU A 31 5.64 -0.31 -8.50
C GLU A 31 4.91 0.62 -7.53
N PHE A 32 4.24 0.06 -6.52
CA PHE A 32 3.58 0.86 -5.48
C PHE A 32 4.59 1.74 -4.73
N ARG A 33 5.72 1.16 -4.34
CA ARG A 33 6.79 1.86 -3.63
C ARG A 33 7.38 2.98 -4.48
N ALA A 34 7.72 2.71 -5.74
CA ALA A 34 8.27 3.71 -6.66
C ALA A 34 7.31 4.89 -6.86
N LYS A 35 6.02 4.63 -7.05
CA LYS A 35 4.99 5.67 -7.16
C LYS A 35 4.78 6.47 -5.88
N LEU A 36 4.88 5.82 -4.72
CA LEU A 36 4.83 6.51 -3.43
C LEU A 36 6.03 7.45 -3.26
N GLU A 37 7.25 6.99 -3.58
CA GLU A 37 8.46 7.80 -3.52
C GLU A 37 8.38 9.01 -4.46
N GLU A 38 7.91 8.81 -5.69
CA GLU A 38 7.69 9.89 -6.65
C GLU A 38 6.69 10.92 -6.11
N PHE A 39 5.56 10.45 -5.58
CA PHE A 39 4.53 11.33 -5.02
C PHE A 39 5.04 12.13 -3.82
N ILE A 40 5.75 11.47 -2.89
CA ILE A 40 6.34 12.14 -1.73
C ILE A 40 7.38 13.16 -2.18
N THR A 41 8.27 12.80 -3.11
CA THR A 41 9.30 13.68 -3.66
C THR A 41 8.70 14.96 -4.21
N GLN A 42 7.65 14.84 -5.01
CA GLN A 42 6.95 15.97 -5.60
C GLN A 42 6.27 16.84 -4.53
N LYS A 43 5.55 16.23 -3.58
CA LYS A 43 4.78 16.97 -2.56
C LYS A 43 5.65 17.62 -1.49
N ALA A 44 6.75 16.99 -1.11
CA ALA A 44 7.73 17.52 -0.17
C ALA A 44 8.77 18.45 -0.83
N GLU A 45 8.74 18.57 -2.17
CA GLU A 45 9.67 19.37 -2.94
C GLU A 45 11.12 18.95 -2.65
N PHE A 46 11.37 17.63 -2.60
CA PHE A 46 12.72 17.12 -2.40
C PHE A 46 13.60 17.36 -3.61
N THR A 47 14.83 17.82 -3.38
CA THR A 47 15.92 17.69 -4.36
C THR A 47 16.33 16.23 -4.49
N SER A 48 17.04 15.87 -5.56
CA SER A 48 17.55 14.51 -5.75
C SER A 48 18.41 14.04 -4.57
N THR A 49 19.26 14.92 -4.02
CA THR A 49 20.12 14.61 -2.86
C THR A 49 19.28 14.37 -1.60
N GLU A 50 18.27 15.20 -1.36
CA GLU A 50 17.39 15.03 -0.20
C GLU A 50 16.58 13.72 -0.30
N ALA A 51 16.08 13.39 -1.48
CA ALA A 51 15.36 12.14 -1.73
C ALA A 51 16.26 10.92 -1.48
N GLN A 52 17.49 10.93 -1.99
CA GLN A 52 18.47 9.87 -1.78
C GLN A 52 18.83 9.66 -0.30
N THR A 53 18.79 10.71 0.50
CA THR A 53 19.06 10.63 1.94
C THR A 53 17.81 10.22 2.73
N PHE A 54 16.64 10.72 2.33
CA PHE A 54 15.36 10.50 3.03
C PHE A 54 14.85 9.06 2.89
N PHE A 55 14.75 8.53 1.66
CA PHE A 55 14.06 7.27 1.42
C PHE A 55 14.69 6.05 2.08
N PRO A 56 16.02 5.87 2.17
CA PRO A 56 16.58 4.74 2.92
C PRO A 56 16.14 4.72 4.38
N ILE A 57 16.11 5.88 5.06
CA ILE A 57 15.68 6.00 6.45
C ILE A 57 14.16 5.75 6.57
N PHE A 58 13.39 6.33 5.64
CA PHE A 58 11.94 6.15 5.57
C PHE A 58 11.56 4.67 5.37
N HIS A 59 12.24 3.95 4.49
CA HIS A 59 11.96 2.54 4.25
C HIS A 59 12.31 1.65 5.45
N GLN A 60 13.40 1.93 6.15
CA GLN A 60 13.72 1.23 7.41
C GLN A 60 12.61 1.42 8.44
N MET A 61 12.11 2.64 8.61
CA MET A 61 10.96 2.92 9.48
C MET A 61 9.74 2.08 9.07
N LYS A 62 9.40 2.10 7.78
CA LYS A 62 8.21 1.37 7.27
C LYS A 62 8.34 -0.14 7.41
N GLU A 63 9.54 -0.67 7.31
CA GLU A 63 9.80 -2.09 7.53
C GLU A 63 9.62 -2.48 9.00
N GLU A 64 10.19 -1.70 9.93
CA GLU A 64 10.05 -1.94 11.35
C GLU A 64 8.58 -1.83 11.80
N GLN A 65 7.85 -0.79 11.36
CA GLN A 65 6.42 -0.65 11.59
C GLN A 65 5.61 -1.84 11.04
N ARG A 66 5.95 -2.32 9.84
CA ARG A 66 5.29 -3.47 9.21
C ARG A 66 5.49 -4.76 10.00
N ASN A 67 6.66 -4.96 10.59
CA ASN A 67 6.94 -6.13 11.42
C ASN A 67 6.10 -6.11 12.71
N LEU A 68 6.01 -4.96 13.37
CA LEU A 68 5.13 -4.78 14.53
C LEU A 68 3.65 -4.99 14.16
N GLN A 69 3.23 -4.46 13.02
CA GLN A 69 1.86 -4.63 12.53
C GLN A 69 1.51 -6.09 12.22
N LYS A 70 2.47 -6.88 11.70
CA LYS A 70 2.29 -8.32 11.49
C LYS A 70 2.07 -9.06 12.80
N GLU A 71 2.83 -8.70 13.85
CA GLU A 71 2.66 -9.30 15.18
C GLU A 71 1.26 -8.98 15.75
N ILE A 72 0.84 -7.70 15.68
CA ILE A 72 -0.52 -7.28 16.08
C ILE A 72 -1.58 -8.06 15.31
N PHE A 73 -1.43 -8.21 14.00
CA PHE A 73 -2.37 -8.95 13.17
C PHE A 73 -2.45 -10.43 13.59
N THR A 74 -1.32 -11.05 13.89
CA THR A 74 -1.27 -12.44 14.38
C THR A 74 -1.99 -12.59 15.71
N LEU A 75 -1.79 -11.67 16.65
CA LEU A 75 -2.48 -11.67 17.96
C LEU A 75 -4.01 -11.52 17.82
N LYS A 76 -4.47 -10.75 16.83
CA LYS A 76 -5.90 -10.55 16.55
C LYS A 76 -6.58 -11.76 15.91
N ARG A 77 -5.82 -12.71 15.37
CA ARG A 77 -6.40 -13.93 14.80
C ARG A 77 -6.67 -14.94 15.90
N ILE A 78 -7.92 -15.39 15.97
CA ILE A 78 -8.34 -16.51 16.81
C ILE A 78 -8.65 -17.67 15.86
N PRO A 79 -7.96 -18.82 15.99
CA PRO A 79 -8.31 -20.02 15.23
C PRO A 79 -9.75 -20.45 15.53
N LYS A 80 -10.47 -20.94 14.54
CA LYS A 80 -11.88 -21.32 14.68
C LYS A 80 -12.14 -22.40 15.74
N GLU A 81 -11.14 -23.25 15.97
CA GLU A 81 -11.21 -24.38 16.91
C GLU A 81 -10.67 -24.03 18.30
N ALA A 82 -10.13 -22.81 18.47
CA ALA A 82 -9.60 -22.38 19.75
C ALA A 82 -10.70 -21.77 20.62
N THR A 83 -10.73 -22.17 21.89
CA THR A 83 -11.55 -21.55 22.96
C THR A 83 -10.64 -20.85 23.96
N PRO A 84 -10.13 -19.63 23.66
CA PRO A 84 -9.23 -18.93 24.56
C PRO A 84 -9.91 -18.61 25.88
N SER A 85 -9.16 -18.69 26.97
CA SER A 85 -9.61 -18.28 28.30
C SER A 85 -9.68 -16.74 28.40
N GLU A 86 -10.36 -16.22 29.40
CA GLU A 86 -10.39 -14.77 29.70
C GLU A 86 -8.98 -14.21 29.91
N LYS A 87 -8.12 -14.99 30.56
CA LYS A 87 -6.69 -14.63 30.77
C LYS A 87 -5.92 -14.52 29.43
N ASP A 88 -6.22 -15.39 28.46
CA ASP A 88 -5.60 -15.32 27.13
C ASP A 88 -6.02 -14.06 26.37
N TYR A 89 -7.31 -13.69 26.45
CA TYR A 89 -7.79 -12.44 25.88
C TYR A 89 -7.13 -11.22 26.54
N ALA A 90 -7.07 -11.18 27.88
CA ALA A 90 -6.43 -10.08 28.60
C ALA A 90 -4.95 -9.94 28.21
N SER A 91 -4.20 -11.04 28.13
CA SER A 91 -2.80 -11.05 27.71
C SER A 91 -2.62 -10.56 26.28
N LYS A 92 -3.50 -10.96 25.34
CA LYS A 92 -3.46 -10.48 23.95
C LYS A 92 -3.73 -8.98 23.86
N ILE A 93 -4.72 -8.48 24.61
CA ILE A 93 -5.06 -7.05 24.65
C ILE A 93 -3.84 -6.26 25.16
N GLN A 94 -3.25 -6.69 26.27
CA GLN A 94 -2.05 -6.03 26.82
C GLN A 94 -0.92 -6.00 25.78
N ARG A 95 -0.62 -7.14 25.17
CA ARG A 95 0.44 -7.22 24.16
C ARG A 95 0.19 -6.33 22.94
N ILE A 96 -1.04 -6.23 22.46
CA ILE A 96 -1.43 -5.33 21.37
C ILE A 96 -1.19 -3.87 21.78
N CYS A 97 -1.53 -3.48 23.01
CA CYS A 97 -1.27 -2.12 23.52
C CYS A 97 0.23 -1.81 23.56
N GLU A 98 1.06 -2.73 24.09
CA GLU A 98 2.52 -2.58 24.12
C GLU A 98 3.11 -2.39 22.70
N LEU A 99 2.64 -3.18 21.73
CA LEU A 99 3.10 -3.08 20.34
C LEU A 99 2.68 -1.76 19.68
N ASN A 100 1.50 -1.23 20.00
CA ASN A 100 1.07 0.08 19.51
C ASN A 100 1.92 1.22 20.08
N ILE A 101 2.29 1.14 21.38
CA ILE A 101 3.21 2.09 22.00
C ILE A 101 4.57 2.01 21.30
N LYS A 102 5.11 0.80 21.14
CA LYS A 102 6.37 0.59 20.42
C LYS A 102 6.35 1.12 18.99
N MET A 103 5.24 0.98 18.29
CA MET A 103 5.08 1.53 16.94
C MET A 103 5.16 3.07 16.93
N ALA A 104 4.58 3.73 17.93
CA ALA A 104 4.68 5.18 18.08
C ALA A 104 6.12 5.62 18.42
N GLU A 105 6.83 4.90 19.27
CA GLU A 105 8.23 5.14 19.60
C GLU A 105 9.16 4.98 18.38
N VAL A 106 8.94 3.92 17.59
CA VAL A 106 9.65 3.72 16.31
C VAL A 106 9.42 4.93 15.41
N GLN A 107 8.19 5.35 15.23
CA GLN A 107 7.84 6.49 14.40
C GLN A 107 8.54 7.78 14.88
N GLU A 108 8.49 8.09 16.17
CA GLU A 108 9.16 9.25 16.76
C GLU A 108 10.66 9.23 16.50
N ASN A 109 11.31 8.07 16.76
CA ASN A 109 12.76 7.92 16.61
C ASN A 109 13.20 8.13 15.16
N TYR A 110 12.43 7.59 14.20
CA TYR A 110 12.73 7.77 12.78
C TYR A 110 12.46 9.21 12.31
N TYR A 111 11.42 9.86 12.78
CA TYR A 111 11.20 11.28 12.45
C TYR A 111 12.31 12.18 12.98
N LYS A 112 12.87 11.88 14.16
CA LYS A 112 14.08 12.57 14.64
C LYS A 112 15.28 12.34 13.73
N LYS A 113 15.48 11.11 13.19
CA LYS A 113 16.55 10.83 12.22
C LYS A 113 16.31 11.57 10.90
N LEU A 114 15.09 11.52 10.37
CA LEU A 114 14.71 12.18 9.12
C LEU A 114 14.87 13.70 9.22
N SER A 115 14.50 14.32 10.34
CA SER A 115 14.64 15.77 10.56
C SER A 115 16.10 16.23 10.74
N ARG A 116 17.03 15.30 10.97
CA ARG A 116 18.48 15.58 10.91
C ARG A 116 19.05 15.44 9.51
N ALA A 117 18.40 14.63 8.67
CA ALA A 117 18.83 14.33 7.31
C ALA A 117 18.35 15.37 6.28
N VAL A 118 17.12 15.86 6.47
CA VAL A 118 16.49 16.87 5.59
C VAL A 118 15.70 17.88 6.45
N PRO A 119 15.37 19.08 5.92
CA PRO A 119 14.61 20.09 6.67
C PRO A 119 13.30 19.56 7.26
N ALA A 120 13.03 19.83 8.54
CA ALA A 120 11.85 19.33 9.25
C ALA A 120 10.52 19.68 8.54
N GLN A 121 10.44 20.85 7.89
CA GLN A 121 9.29 21.23 7.08
C GLN A 121 9.03 20.22 5.94
N LYS A 122 10.08 19.73 5.30
CA LYS A 122 9.98 18.75 4.21
C LYS A 122 9.62 17.37 4.73
N VAL A 123 10.13 16.98 5.91
CA VAL A 123 9.70 15.75 6.60
C VAL A 123 8.21 15.81 6.88
N TYR A 124 7.70 16.92 7.41
CA TYR A 124 6.27 17.11 7.65
C TYR A 124 5.43 17.01 6.38
N LYS A 125 5.86 17.69 5.29
CA LYS A 125 5.20 17.57 3.98
C LYS A 125 5.20 16.12 3.48
N ALA A 126 6.29 15.37 3.68
CA ALA A 126 6.40 13.96 3.28
C ALA A 126 5.41 13.07 4.06
N MET A 127 5.24 13.30 5.38
CA MET A 127 4.24 12.60 6.20
C MET A 127 2.83 12.81 5.67
N ILE A 128 2.47 14.07 5.40
CA ILE A 128 1.14 14.40 4.85
C ILE A 128 0.96 13.79 3.45
N ALA A 129 1.99 13.81 2.62
CA ALA A 129 1.97 13.21 1.28
C ALA A 129 1.75 11.69 1.35
N GLU A 130 2.42 10.98 2.25
CA GLU A 130 2.20 9.56 2.49
C GLU A 130 0.74 9.27 2.82
N ASP A 131 0.15 10.00 3.78
CA ASP A 131 -1.24 9.84 4.18
C ASP A 131 -2.22 10.10 3.03
N ILE A 132 -1.96 11.12 2.22
CA ILE A 132 -2.78 11.43 1.03
C ILE A 132 -2.69 10.29 0.03
N TYR A 133 -1.48 9.79 -0.24
CA TYR A 133 -1.26 8.70 -1.19
C TYR A 133 -1.99 7.42 -0.77
N HIS A 134 -1.90 7.03 0.49
CA HIS A 134 -2.61 5.87 1.02
C HIS A 134 -4.13 6.01 0.88
N ARG A 135 -4.70 7.18 1.22
CA ARG A 135 -6.14 7.43 1.04
C ARG A 135 -6.56 7.38 -0.43
N MET A 136 -5.74 7.92 -1.34
CA MET A 136 -6.00 7.83 -2.79
C MET A 136 -6.03 6.39 -3.27
N MET A 137 -5.06 5.57 -2.86
CA MET A 137 -4.99 4.17 -3.23
C MET A 137 -6.20 3.38 -2.72
N LEU A 138 -6.61 3.58 -1.47
CA LEU A 138 -7.81 2.93 -0.91
C LEU A 138 -9.06 3.27 -1.73
N ARG A 139 -9.26 4.56 -2.08
CA ARG A 139 -10.39 4.98 -2.94
C ARG A 139 -10.36 4.32 -4.31
N GLN A 140 -9.19 4.21 -4.94
CA GLN A 140 -9.05 3.54 -6.23
C GLN A 140 -9.38 2.05 -6.15
N PHE A 141 -8.97 1.36 -5.09
CA PHE A 141 -9.31 -0.05 -4.86
C PHE A 141 -10.82 -0.24 -4.68
N ASP A 142 -11.47 0.62 -3.91
CA ASP A 142 -12.92 0.58 -3.69
C ASP A 142 -13.70 0.84 -4.99
N GLN A 143 -13.29 1.81 -5.80
CA GLN A 143 -13.90 2.09 -7.10
C GLN A 143 -13.78 0.90 -8.05
N ARG A 144 -12.57 0.29 -8.16
CA ARG A 144 -12.35 -0.90 -8.99
C ARG A 144 -13.23 -2.07 -8.53
N ARG A 145 -13.35 -2.28 -7.21
CA ARG A 145 -14.20 -3.32 -6.64
C ARG A 145 -15.67 -3.12 -6.98
N ARG A 146 -16.19 -1.90 -6.91
CA ARG A 146 -17.56 -1.54 -7.30
C ARG A 146 -17.81 -1.80 -8.78
N ASN A 147 -16.91 -1.34 -9.65
CA ASN A 147 -17.05 -1.52 -11.10
C ASN A 147 -17.05 -3.02 -11.48
N ASN A 148 -16.17 -3.81 -10.90
CA ASN A 148 -16.13 -5.25 -11.16
C ASN A 148 -17.41 -5.99 -10.69
N ASN A 149 -18.07 -5.53 -9.63
CA ASN A 149 -19.32 -6.10 -9.16
C ASN A 149 -20.52 -5.72 -10.05
N HIS A 150 -20.50 -4.55 -10.70
CA HIS A 150 -21.52 -4.13 -11.67
C HIS A 150 -21.42 -4.88 -13.00
N GLN A 151 -20.24 -5.31 -13.40
CA GLN A 151 -20.03 -6.10 -14.63
C GLN A 151 -20.42 -7.59 -14.50
N LYS A 152 -20.64 -8.07 -13.27
CA LYS A 152 -21.02 -9.48 -12.99
C LYS A 152 -22.52 -9.69 -12.81
N LYS A 153 -23.31 -8.63 -12.89
CA LYS A 153 -24.78 -8.67 -12.90
C LYS A 153 -25.33 -8.48 -14.31
#